data_5e7895e3f178deb7ad79a9222fe41301
#
_entry.id   5e7895e3f178deb7ad79a9222fe41301
#
_cell.length_a   1.000
_cell.length_b   1.000
_cell.length_c   1.000
_cell.angle_alpha   90.00
_cell.angle_beta   90.00
_cell.angle_gamma   90.00
#
_symmetry.space_group_name_H-M   'P 1'
#
loop_
_entity.id
_entity.type
_entity.pdbx_description
1 polymer ?
#
loop_
_entity_poly.entity_id
_entity_poly.type
_entity_poly.pdbx_seq_one_letter_code
_entity_poly.pdbx_strand_id
1 'polypeptide(L)'
;MAKTSVTTEINGVKLTLETGELAAQATAAVLARLGDTVVLVTVVEGGKSDLDYFPLSVEYGERLYAGGRIKGSRWVKREGQPSDDAILAGRLIDRSIRPLFPKSFKNDVQVIVTVLSVDGENQADVLALNAVSAALAISRIPWSGPIGAVRVGCVKESGNGGSACIINPGSEQKYSELDLVVSQLKDKTNMIEAEALQISEAILVEAVELAHVETSKIIDLIEDLVKKVGTKKLVVPLENTLTEAKSLIEKSYKAEVQALIEARVNKEGGGNETADLISKITEENKKANPDTELDKKTITRAVEYFMFDLIKADVIGKKKRVDGRKMDQVREIVTEVGLLPRTHGSALFQRGITQALSIVTLGSPRMEQLIESAEGEESKRYIH
;
A
#
# COMPACT_ATOMS: atom_id res chain seq x y z
N MET A 1 -19.64 22.25 10.90
CA MET A 1 -20.56 21.10 11.07
C MET A 1 -20.63 20.79 12.55
N ALA A 2 -21.70 20.15 13.05
CA ALA A 2 -21.74 19.72 14.46
C ALA A 2 -20.76 18.55 14.66
N LYS A 3 -20.07 18.52 15.79
CA LYS A 3 -19.21 17.41 16.21
C LYS A 3 -20.03 16.12 16.27
N THR A 4 -19.57 15.09 15.59
CA THR A 4 -20.17 13.74 15.60
C THR A 4 -19.11 12.74 15.98
N SER A 5 -19.44 11.82 16.87
CA SER A 5 -18.53 10.81 17.40
C SER A 5 -19.20 9.43 17.41
N VAL A 6 -18.38 8.40 17.15
CA VAL A 6 -18.73 6.99 17.30
C VAL A 6 -17.60 6.26 18.03
N THR A 7 -17.93 5.21 18.76
CA THR A 7 -16.97 4.53 19.64
C THR A 7 -17.21 3.02 19.66
N THR A 8 -16.13 2.25 19.70
CA THR A 8 -16.12 0.80 19.93
C THR A 8 -14.93 0.42 20.82
N GLU A 9 -14.81 -0.85 21.16
CA GLU A 9 -13.64 -1.39 21.85
C GLU A 9 -12.90 -2.39 20.96
N ILE A 10 -11.59 -2.24 20.87
CA ILE A 10 -10.67 -3.15 20.16
C ILE A 10 -9.71 -3.70 21.20
N ASN A 11 -9.74 -5.02 21.39
CA ASN A 11 -8.92 -5.67 22.43
C ASN A 11 -8.96 -4.99 23.80
N GLY A 12 -10.17 -4.55 24.23
CA GLY A 12 -10.36 -3.87 25.51
C GLY A 12 -9.95 -2.38 25.54
N VAL A 13 -9.41 -1.83 24.46
CA VAL A 13 -9.05 -0.42 24.34
C VAL A 13 -10.11 0.33 23.54
N LYS A 14 -10.51 1.48 24.06
CA LYS A 14 -11.55 2.33 23.44
C LYS A 14 -11.02 2.99 22.17
N LEU A 15 -11.63 2.67 21.02
CA LEU A 15 -11.46 3.37 19.75
C LEU A 15 -12.58 4.39 19.56
N THR A 16 -12.22 5.63 19.27
CA THR A 16 -13.17 6.72 18.98
C THR A 16 -12.84 7.37 17.64
N LEU A 17 -13.85 7.55 16.79
CA LEU A 17 -13.75 8.31 15.55
C LEU A 17 -14.65 9.54 15.64
N GLU A 18 -14.08 10.72 15.43
CA GLU A 18 -14.76 12.02 15.53
C GLU A 18 -14.61 12.82 14.24
N THR A 19 -15.63 13.55 13.86
CA THR A 19 -15.61 14.47 12.71
C THR A 19 -16.41 15.73 12.98
N GLY A 20 -16.17 16.79 12.17
CA GLY A 20 -16.93 18.05 12.19
C GLY A 20 -16.32 19.18 13.01
N GLU A 21 -15.25 18.95 13.79
CA GLU A 21 -14.62 19.95 14.65
C GLU A 21 -13.35 20.55 14.04
N LEU A 22 -12.51 19.71 13.43
CA LEU A 22 -11.21 20.12 12.88
C LEU A 22 -11.21 20.05 11.35
N ALA A 23 -10.33 20.84 10.73
CA ALA A 23 -10.05 20.85 9.30
C ALA A 23 -11.30 20.98 8.40
N ALA A 24 -12.17 21.94 8.70
CA ALA A 24 -13.45 22.17 8.01
C ALA A 24 -13.33 22.46 6.50
N GLN A 25 -12.14 22.80 5.99
CA GLN A 25 -11.88 23.06 4.58
C GLN A 25 -11.56 21.78 3.77
N ALA A 26 -11.22 20.68 4.46
CA ALA A 26 -10.96 19.41 3.79
C ALA A 26 -12.26 18.80 3.22
N THR A 27 -12.16 17.95 2.21
CA THR A 27 -13.31 17.19 1.70
C THR A 27 -13.90 16.31 2.80
N ALA A 28 -13.05 15.72 3.64
CA ALA A 28 -13.44 15.06 4.89
C ALA A 28 -12.26 15.11 5.88
N ALA A 29 -12.58 15.13 7.17
CA ALA A 29 -11.59 15.04 8.23
C ALA A 29 -12.10 14.15 9.35
N VAL A 30 -11.21 13.33 9.91
CA VAL A 30 -11.50 12.45 11.05
C VAL A 30 -10.39 12.58 12.08
N LEU A 31 -10.76 12.80 13.33
CA LEU A 31 -9.90 12.68 14.49
C LEU A 31 -10.14 11.30 15.10
N ALA A 32 -9.12 10.45 15.14
CA ALA A 32 -9.20 9.13 15.74
C ALA A 32 -8.39 9.05 17.02
N ARG A 33 -8.92 8.32 18.00
CA ARG A 33 -8.29 8.08 19.29
C ARG A 33 -8.34 6.61 19.64
N LEU A 34 -7.21 6.07 20.07
CA LEU A 34 -7.08 4.74 20.65
C LEU A 34 -6.22 4.87 21.92
N GLY A 35 -6.84 4.70 23.08
CA GLY A 35 -6.20 5.14 24.33
C GLY A 35 -5.91 6.66 24.29
N ASP A 36 -4.66 7.04 24.59
CA ASP A 36 -4.18 8.42 24.51
C ASP A 36 -3.42 8.72 23.20
N THR A 37 -3.28 7.74 22.30
CA THR A 37 -2.80 7.97 20.94
C THR A 37 -3.89 8.62 20.09
N VAL A 38 -3.55 9.74 19.43
CA VAL A 38 -4.47 10.57 18.66
C VAL A 38 -3.89 10.93 17.30
N VAL A 39 -4.66 10.69 16.24
CA VAL A 39 -4.30 11.09 14.88
C VAL A 39 -5.40 11.92 14.24
N LEU A 40 -5.01 12.94 13.49
CA LEU A 40 -5.90 13.70 12.62
C LEU A 40 -5.65 13.30 11.18
N VAL A 41 -6.70 12.90 10.50
CA VAL A 41 -6.66 12.61 9.06
C VAL A 41 -7.49 13.62 8.31
N THR A 42 -6.93 14.16 7.24
CA THR A 42 -7.66 14.97 6.25
C THR A 42 -7.57 14.35 4.89
N VAL A 43 -8.68 14.36 4.17
CA VAL A 43 -8.76 13.91 2.78
C VAL A 43 -9.27 15.05 1.93
N VAL A 44 -8.54 15.37 0.86
CA VAL A 44 -8.88 16.44 -0.07
C VAL A 44 -8.99 15.87 -1.48
N GLU A 45 -10.11 16.17 -2.14
CA GLU A 45 -10.30 15.91 -3.56
C GLU A 45 -9.95 17.16 -4.35
N GLY A 46 -8.97 17.04 -5.23
CA GLY A 46 -8.55 18.08 -6.17
C GLY A 46 -9.26 18.01 -7.51
N GLY A 47 -8.71 18.69 -8.49
CA GLY A 47 -9.19 18.68 -9.86
C GLY A 47 -8.84 17.39 -10.62
N LYS A 48 -9.41 17.25 -11.84
CA LYS A 48 -9.05 16.16 -12.74
C LYS A 48 -7.59 16.31 -13.18
N SER A 49 -6.85 15.21 -13.11
CA SER A 49 -5.46 15.13 -13.55
C SER A 49 -5.37 14.51 -14.95
N ASP A 50 -4.40 14.97 -15.73
CA ASP A 50 -4.05 14.42 -17.05
C ASP A 50 -3.00 13.29 -16.97
N LEU A 51 -2.61 12.89 -15.78
CA LEU A 51 -1.65 11.81 -15.55
C LEU A 51 -2.20 10.45 -15.99
N ASP A 52 -1.31 9.57 -16.44
CA ASP A 52 -1.67 8.23 -16.88
C ASP A 52 -1.98 7.28 -15.72
N TYR A 53 -1.57 7.63 -14.52
CA TYR A 53 -1.83 6.89 -13.29
C TYR A 53 -2.82 7.65 -12.38
N PHE A 54 -3.35 6.96 -11.39
CA PHE A 54 -4.22 7.56 -10.38
C PHE A 54 -3.40 8.45 -9.43
N PRO A 55 -3.65 9.76 -9.40
CA PRO A 55 -2.88 10.70 -8.59
C PRO A 55 -3.36 10.69 -7.13
N LEU A 56 -2.94 9.67 -6.39
CA LEU A 56 -3.12 9.58 -4.95
C LEU A 56 -1.81 9.91 -4.26
N SER A 57 -1.82 10.87 -3.36
CA SER A 57 -0.72 11.15 -2.44
C SER A 57 -1.13 10.85 -1.01
N VAL A 58 -0.29 10.15 -0.27
CA VAL A 58 -0.48 9.87 1.14
C VAL A 58 0.75 10.37 1.90
N GLU A 59 0.52 11.32 2.79
CA GLU A 59 1.55 11.91 3.64
C GLU A 59 1.27 11.53 5.10
N TYR A 60 2.28 10.99 5.77
CA TYR A 60 2.22 10.68 7.19
C TYR A 60 3.21 11.57 7.93
N GLY A 61 2.69 12.44 8.77
CA GLY A 61 3.45 13.40 9.53
C GLY A 61 3.45 13.05 11.02
N GLU A 62 4.59 12.54 11.49
CA GLU A 62 4.85 12.37 12.90
C GLU A 62 5.49 13.63 13.45
N ARG A 63 4.88 14.20 14.48
CA ARG A 63 5.37 15.42 15.12
C ARG A 63 5.99 15.08 16.47
N LEU A 64 7.20 15.56 16.72
CA LEU A 64 7.90 15.29 17.99
C LEU A 64 7.11 15.74 19.22
N TYR A 65 6.32 16.81 19.09
CA TYR A 65 5.44 17.26 20.18
C TYR A 65 4.38 16.22 20.57
N ALA A 66 4.02 15.29 19.66
CA ALA A 66 3.06 14.23 19.97
C ALA A 66 3.53 13.31 21.11
N GLY A 67 4.87 13.12 21.25
CA GLY A 67 5.50 12.44 22.37
C GLY A 67 6.04 13.40 23.44
N GLY A 68 5.66 14.68 23.43
CA GLY A 68 6.17 15.67 24.37
C GLY A 68 7.66 16.01 24.18
N ARG A 69 8.19 15.84 22.96
CA ARG A 69 9.62 15.95 22.69
C ARG A 69 9.95 17.19 21.86
N ILE A 70 11.18 17.67 21.99
CA ILE A 70 11.76 18.74 21.19
C ILE A 70 13.00 18.18 20.51
N LYS A 71 13.19 18.43 19.23
CA LYS A 71 14.36 17.97 18.48
C LYS A 71 15.67 18.34 19.20
N GLY A 72 16.50 17.33 19.43
CA GLY A 72 17.69 17.41 20.30
C GLY A 72 18.77 18.34 19.81
N SER A 73 18.85 18.65 18.51
CA SER A 73 19.84 19.56 17.98
C SER A 73 19.64 20.98 18.51
N ARG A 74 20.65 21.50 19.21
CA ARG A 74 20.74 22.87 19.70
C ARG A 74 20.59 23.92 18.58
N TRP A 75 21.03 23.57 17.38
CA TRP A 75 21.12 24.51 16.23
C TRP A 75 19.94 24.40 15.27
N VAL A 76 19.31 23.25 15.16
CA VAL A 76 18.20 22.99 14.23
C VAL A 76 16.95 22.70 15.04
N LYS A 77 16.06 23.69 15.14
CA LYS A 77 14.75 23.59 15.81
C LYS A 77 13.60 23.42 14.81
N ARG A 78 13.89 22.90 13.62
CA ARG A 78 12.91 22.62 12.57
C ARG A 78 12.83 21.12 12.35
N GLU A 79 11.63 20.63 12.15
CA GLU A 79 11.42 19.29 11.64
C GLU A 79 11.97 19.22 10.22
N GLY A 80 12.70 18.14 9.92
CA GLY A 80 13.31 17.89 8.62
C GLY A 80 12.39 17.13 7.69
N GLN A 81 12.99 16.34 6.80
CA GLN A 81 12.28 15.37 5.97
C GLN A 81 11.58 14.33 6.87
N PRO A 82 10.47 13.71 6.41
CA PRO A 82 9.87 12.59 7.11
C PRO A 82 10.90 11.49 7.42
N SER A 83 10.74 10.82 8.55
CA SER A 83 11.54 9.65 8.88
C SER A 83 11.23 8.48 7.92
N ASP A 84 12.11 7.49 7.84
CA ASP A 84 11.87 6.28 7.04
C ASP A 84 10.59 5.58 7.50
N ASP A 85 10.35 5.53 8.82
CA ASP A 85 9.15 4.91 9.40
C ASP A 85 7.88 5.69 9.02
N ALA A 86 7.94 7.03 8.99
CA ALA A 86 6.82 7.85 8.51
C ALA A 86 6.53 7.61 7.01
N ILE A 87 7.57 7.44 6.19
CA ILE A 87 7.40 7.09 4.77
C ILE A 87 6.79 5.70 4.63
N LEU A 88 7.24 4.72 5.42
CA LEU A 88 6.72 3.35 5.39
C LEU A 88 5.25 3.30 5.86
N ALA A 89 4.90 4.04 6.92
CA ALA A 89 3.50 4.19 7.36
C ALA A 89 2.61 4.80 6.27
N GLY A 90 3.08 5.84 5.58
CA GLY A 90 2.38 6.41 4.42
C GLY A 90 2.17 5.39 3.30
N ARG A 91 3.18 4.55 3.01
CA ARG A 91 3.10 3.48 2.00
C ARG A 91 2.17 2.34 2.43
N LEU A 92 2.15 1.98 3.71
CA LEU A 92 1.22 1.01 4.28
C LEU A 92 -0.23 1.44 4.03
N ILE A 93 -0.53 2.71 4.32
CA ILE A 93 -1.84 3.32 4.10
C ILE A 93 -2.18 3.34 2.60
N ASP A 94 -1.29 3.87 1.75
CA ASP A 94 -1.49 3.95 0.29
C ASP A 94 -1.80 2.58 -0.30
N ARG A 95 -1.03 1.55 0.05
CA ARG A 95 -1.18 0.18 -0.43
C ARG A 95 -2.52 -0.44 -0.01
N SER A 96 -3.03 -0.07 1.17
CA SER A 96 -4.32 -0.52 1.67
C SER A 96 -5.51 0.15 0.99
N ILE A 97 -5.41 1.44 0.64
CA ILE A 97 -6.56 2.20 0.12
C ILE A 97 -6.60 2.30 -1.40
N ARG A 98 -5.45 2.36 -2.07
CA ARG A 98 -5.33 2.55 -3.53
C ARG A 98 -6.10 1.54 -4.38
N PRO A 99 -6.09 0.22 -4.08
CA PRO A 99 -6.80 -0.79 -4.88
C PRO A 99 -8.32 -0.62 -4.90
N LEU A 100 -8.87 0.12 -3.95
CA LEU A 100 -10.31 0.29 -3.75
C LEU A 100 -10.88 1.51 -4.47
N PHE A 101 -10.05 2.30 -5.16
CA PHE A 101 -10.52 3.37 -6.03
C PHE A 101 -10.91 2.83 -7.41
N PRO A 102 -11.98 3.38 -8.03
CA PRO A 102 -12.32 3.03 -9.41
C PRO A 102 -11.19 3.39 -10.37
N LYS A 103 -10.84 2.49 -11.29
CA LYS A 103 -9.76 2.71 -12.27
C LYS A 103 -9.98 3.93 -13.18
N SER A 104 -11.24 4.29 -13.40
CA SER A 104 -11.64 5.46 -14.20
C SER A 104 -11.64 6.78 -13.41
N PHE A 105 -11.43 6.74 -12.10
CA PHE A 105 -11.35 7.95 -11.29
C PHE A 105 -9.98 8.63 -11.49
N LYS A 106 -9.99 9.89 -11.90
CA LYS A 106 -8.79 10.64 -12.32
C LYS A 106 -8.59 11.95 -11.55
N ASN A 107 -9.45 12.25 -10.57
CA ASN A 107 -9.23 13.41 -9.73
C ASN A 107 -8.06 13.16 -8.79
N ASP A 108 -7.30 14.22 -8.50
CA ASP A 108 -6.26 14.18 -7.48
C ASP A 108 -6.87 13.93 -6.09
N VAL A 109 -6.26 13.05 -5.34
CA VAL A 109 -6.66 12.76 -3.95
C VAL A 109 -5.43 12.87 -3.06
N GLN A 110 -5.50 13.79 -2.12
CA GLN A 110 -4.49 13.97 -1.10
C GLN A 110 -5.02 13.49 0.25
N VAL A 111 -4.27 12.62 0.89
CA VAL A 111 -4.50 12.12 2.25
C VAL A 111 -3.35 12.60 3.12
N ILE A 112 -3.65 13.37 4.15
CA ILE A 112 -2.64 13.82 5.12
C ILE A 112 -3.02 13.26 6.48
N VAL A 113 -2.10 12.51 7.06
CA VAL A 113 -2.15 12.03 8.45
C VAL A 113 -1.23 12.89 9.30
N THR A 114 -1.73 13.38 10.41
CA THR A 114 -0.93 14.10 11.41
C THR A 114 -1.08 13.39 12.75
N VAL A 115 0.01 12.86 13.28
CA VAL A 115 0.06 12.28 14.63
C VAL A 115 0.12 13.42 15.64
N LEU A 116 -0.89 13.51 16.51
CA LEU A 116 -1.05 14.61 17.47
C LEU A 116 -0.68 14.22 18.90
N SER A 117 -0.79 12.93 19.24
CA SER A 117 -0.42 12.39 20.56
C SER A 117 -0.04 10.93 20.41
N VAL A 118 0.97 10.47 21.14
CA VAL A 118 1.35 9.06 21.26
C VAL A 118 1.48 8.69 22.75
N ASP A 119 0.97 7.52 23.12
CA ASP A 119 1.03 6.99 24.49
C ASP A 119 2.10 5.91 24.69
N GLY A 120 2.76 5.48 23.59
CA GLY A 120 3.78 4.43 23.62
C GLY A 120 3.23 3.00 23.70
N GLU A 121 1.92 2.82 23.79
CA GLU A 121 1.25 1.51 23.84
C GLU A 121 0.38 1.26 22.61
N ASN A 122 -0.26 2.30 22.06
CA ASN A 122 -1.15 2.20 20.93
C ASN A 122 -0.50 2.78 19.66
N GLN A 123 -0.35 1.96 18.64
CA GLN A 123 0.38 2.30 17.43
C GLN A 123 -0.38 3.28 16.54
N ALA A 124 0.27 4.39 16.21
CA ALA A 124 -0.35 5.49 15.46
C ALA A 124 -0.58 5.16 13.98
N ASP A 125 0.23 4.30 13.35
CA ASP A 125 0.15 3.92 11.94
C ASP A 125 -1.12 3.11 11.63
N VAL A 126 -1.44 2.11 12.46
CA VAL A 126 -2.66 1.30 12.35
C VAL A 126 -3.90 2.14 12.67
N LEU A 127 -3.83 2.99 13.70
CA LEU A 127 -4.90 3.94 14.01
C LEU A 127 -5.15 4.90 12.85
N ALA A 128 -4.08 5.41 12.23
CA ALA A 128 -4.15 6.28 11.06
C ALA A 128 -4.83 5.60 9.87
N LEU A 129 -4.51 4.33 9.59
CA LEU A 129 -5.14 3.57 8.52
C LEU A 129 -6.66 3.46 8.72
N ASN A 130 -7.11 3.21 9.95
CA ASN A 130 -8.54 3.17 10.28
C ASN A 130 -9.19 4.55 10.16
N ALA A 131 -8.49 5.61 10.56
CA ALA A 131 -8.98 6.99 10.42
C ALA A 131 -9.07 7.43 8.95
N VAL A 132 -8.11 7.03 8.11
CA VAL A 132 -8.15 7.27 6.64
C VAL A 132 -9.33 6.53 6.02
N SER A 133 -9.55 5.29 6.41
CA SER A 133 -10.73 4.52 5.98
C SER A 133 -12.03 5.25 6.32
N ALA A 134 -12.15 5.75 7.55
CA ALA A 134 -13.31 6.50 7.99
C ALA A 134 -13.48 7.82 7.20
N ALA A 135 -12.41 8.59 7.00
CA ALA A 135 -12.44 9.85 6.25
C ALA A 135 -12.84 9.63 4.78
N LEU A 136 -12.27 8.64 4.12
CA LEU A 136 -12.67 8.26 2.78
C LEU A 136 -14.13 7.78 2.75
N ALA A 137 -14.57 6.97 3.71
CA ALA A 137 -15.93 6.44 3.75
C ALA A 137 -17.00 7.54 3.88
N ILE A 138 -16.80 8.55 4.76
CA ILE A 138 -17.75 9.66 4.93
C ILE A 138 -17.69 10.70 3.81
N SER A 139 -16.58 10.75 3.03
CA SER A 139 -16.38 11.72 1.94
C SER A 139 -17.24 11.41 0.72
N ARG A 140 -17.32 12.38 -0.21
CA ARG A 140 -17.93 12.17 -1.54
C ARG A 140 -17.04 11.40 -2.52
N ILE A 141 -15.77 11.15 -2.18
CA ILE A 141 -14.82 10.48 -3.06
C ILE A 141 -15.28 9.04 -3.35
N PRO A 142 -15.29 8.59 -4.62
CA PRO A 142 -15.68 7.24 -4.98
C PRO A 142 -14.61 6.25 -4.52
N TRP A 143 -14.95 5.45 -3.53
CA TRP A 143 -14.05 4.48 -2.91
C TRP A 143 -14.85 3.30 -2.37
N SER A 144 -14.35 2.08 -2.58
CA SER A 144 -15.08 0.82 -2.33
C SER A 144 -14.79 0.21 -0.94
N GLY A 145 -14.35 1.02 0.03
CA GLY A 145 -14.29 0.62 1.44
C GLY A 145 -15.67 0.66 2.12
N PRO A 146 -15.71 0.60 3.46
CA PRO A 146 -14.59 0.78 4.39
C PRO A 146 -13.71 -0.45 4.57
N ILE A 147 -12.49 -0.22 5.06
CA ILE A 147 -11.57 -1.24 5.55
C ILE A 147 -11.35 -1.04 7.05
N GLY A 148 -11.11 -2.16 7.75
CA GLY A 148 -10.59 -2.17 9.10
C GLY A 148 -9.16 -2.71 9.10
N ALA A 149 -8.31 -2.23 10.00
CA ALA A 149 -6.94 -2.70 10.14
C ALA A 149 -6.55 -2.88 11.60
N VAL A 150 -5.77 -3.93 11.85
CA VAL A 150 -5.14 -4.21 13.14
C VAL A 150 -3.73 -4.73 12.94
N ARG A 151 -2.91 -4.61 13.98
CA ARG A 151 -1.64 -5.31 14.08
C ARG A 151 -1.83 -6.58 14.91
N VAL A 152 -1.13 -7.64 14.55
CA VAL A 152 -1.12 -8.91 15.30
C VAL A 152 0.32 -9.27 15.61
N GLY A 153 0.60 -9.49 16.89
CA GLY A 153 1.84 -10.09 17.35
C GLY A 153 1.59 -11.49 17.87
N CYS A 154 2.55 -12.39 17.77
CA CYS A 154 2.46 -13.73 18.34
C CYS A 154 3.69 -14.02 19.21
N VAL A 155 3.45 -14.37 20.47
CA VAL A 155 4.48 -14.64 21.46
C VAL A 155 4.51 -16.15 21.77
N LYS A 156 5.72 -16.73 21.88
CA LYS A 156 5.86 -18.15 22.27
C LYS A 156 5.31 -18.40 23.66
N GLU A 157 4.49 -19.43 23.80
CA GLU A 157 4.05 -19.91 25.10
C GLU A 157 5.16 -20.73 25.78
N SER A 158 5.44 -20.40 27.02
CA SER A 158 6.40 -21.14 27.82
C SER A 158 5.84 -22.52 28.19
N GLY A 159 6.36 -23.59 27.56
CA GLY A 159 6.11 -24.97 27.98
C GLY A 159 5.43 -25.90 26.96
N ASN A 160 4.66 -25.43 26.01
CA ASN A 160 3.89 -26.28 25.07
C ASN A 160 4.27 -26.13 23.60
N GLY A 161 5.24 -25.27 23.25
CA GLY A 161 5.62 -25.03 21.86
C GLY A 161 4.55 -24.33 21.01
N GLY A 162 3.47 -23.83 21.61
CA GLY A 162 2.43 -23.01 20.99
C GLY A 162 2.84 -21.55 20.96
N SER A 163 2.15 -20.77 20.13
CA SER A 163 2.25 -19.31 20.09
C SER A 163 0.89 -18.69 20.37
N ALA A 164 0.81 -17.75 21.31
CA ALA A 164 -0.40 -16.95 21.55
C ALA A 164 -0.35 -15.68 20.73
N CYS A 165 -1.37 -15.43 19.90
CA CYS A 165 -1.46 -14.23 19.10
C CYS A 165 -2.31 -13.16 19.81
N ILE A 166 -1.85 -11.91 19.74
CA ILE A 166 -2.38 -10.74 20.45
C ILE A 166 -2.70 -9.65 19.41
N ILE A 167 -3.88 -9.06 19.51
CA ILE A 167 -4.28 -7.91 18.68
C ILE A 167 -3.73 -6.61 19.26
N ASN A 168 -3.13 -5.79 18.41
CA ASN A 168 -2.53 -4.50 18.74
C ASN A 168 -1.60 -4.62 19.98
N PRO A 169 -0.57 -5.49 19.92
CA PRO A 169 0.35 -5.62 21.02
C PRO A 169 1.11 -4.30 21.22
N GLY A 170 1.07 -3.78 22.43
CA GLY A 170 1.82 -2.59 22.82
C GLY A 170 3.27 -2.96 23.13
N SER A 171 3.64 -2.84 24.39
CA SER A 171 4.98 -3.17 24.88
C SER A 171 5.36 -4.66 24.70
N GLU A 172 4.38 -5.55 24.49
CA GLU A 172 4.61 -6.97 24.20
C GLU A 172 5.20 -7.22 22.80
N GLN A 173 5.06 -6.28 21.86
CA GLN A 173 5.57 -6.43 20.48
C GLN A 173 7.06 -6.78 20.44
N LYS A 174 7.86 -6.27 21.37
CA LYS A 174 9.30 -6.56 21.47
C LYS A 174 9.64 -8.05 21.75
N TYR A 175 8.67 -8.83 22.23
CA TYR A 175 8.81 -10.27 22.49
C TYR A 175 8.11 -11.11 21.42
N SER A 176 7.48 -10.48 20.45
CA SER A 176 6.73 -11.15 19.40
C SER A 176 7.66 -11.72 18.33
N GLU A 177 7.35 -12.93 17.86
CA GLU A 177 7.98 -13.53 16.69
C GLU A 177 7.27 -13.17 15.38
N LEU A 178 6.14 -12.45 15.47
CA LEU A 178 5.36 -11.96 14.34
C LEU A 178 5.04 -10.49 14.54
N ASP A 179 5.34 -9.68 13.53
CA ASP A 179 4.75 -8.37 13.33
C ASP A 179 3.89 -8.43 12.06
N LEU A 180 2.57 -8.45 12.22
CA LEU A 180 1.64 -8.61 11.14
C LEU A 180 0.62 -7.48 11.14
N VAL A 181 0.61 -6.64 10.12
CA VAL A 181 -0.46 -5.69 9.87
C VAL A 181 -1.40 -6.27 8.82
N VAL A 182 -2.68 -6.34 9.16
CA VAL A 182 -3.74 -6.83 8.28
C VAL A 182 -4.76 -5.74 8.05
N SER A 183 -5.07 -5.47 6.79
CA SER A 183 -6.16 -4.60 6.37
C SER A 183 -7.22 -5.43 5.63
N GLN A 184 -8.47 -5.33 6.05
CA GLN A 184 -9.56 -6.19 5.57
C GLN A 184 -10.79 -5.38 5.19
N LEU A 185 -11.49 -5.86 4.17
CA LEU A 185 -12.89 -5.58 3.90
C LEU A 185 -13.75 -6.57 4.70
N LYS A 186 -15.06 -6.40 4.68
CA LYS A 186 -15.99 -7.26 5.42
C LYS A 186 -15.91 -8.74 5.05
N ASP A 187 -15.54 -9.05 3.81
CA ASP A 187 -15.57 -10.40 3.21
C ASP A 187 -14.20 -10.91 2.75
N LYS A 188 -13.15 -10.08 2.81
CA LYS A 188 -11.82 -10.47 2.30
C LYS A 188 -10.69 -9.63 2.86
N THR A 189 -9.52 -10.23 2.92
CA THR A 189 -8.26 -9.53 3.21
C THR A 189 -7.83 -8.71 2.00
N ASN A 190 -7.53 -7.45 2.22
CA ASN A 190 -7.14 -6.49 1.19
C ASN A 190 -5.62 -6.29 1.13
N MET A 191 -4.95 -6.24 2.29
CA MET A 191 -3.51 -6.07 2.38
C MET A 191 -2.96 -6.79 3.61
N ILE A 192 -1.78 -7.37 3.46
CA ILE A 192 -0.98 -7.99 4.52
C ILE A 192 0.44 -7.43 4.42
N GLU A 193 0.99 -7.04 5.55
CA GLU A 193 2.41 -6.76 5.73
C GLU A 193 2.90 -7.53 6.95
N ALA A 194 3.94 -8.35 6.77
CA ALA A 194 4.43 -9.21 7.83
C ALA A 194 5.95 -9.22 7.90
N GLU A 195 6.46 -9.14 9.12
CA GLU A 195 7.81 -9.50 9.50
C GLU A 195 7.74 -10.65 10.50
N ALA A 196 8.49 -11.75 10.28
CA ALA A 196 8.36 -12.95 11.07
C ALA A 196 9.69 -13.66 11.32
N LEU A 197 9.88 -14.16 12.53
CA LEU A 197 11.05 -14.95 12.94
C LEU A 197 10.75 -16.45 12.73
N GLN A 198 10.53 -16.87 11.47
CA GLN A 198 10.33 -18.27 11.06
C GLN A 198 9.13 -18.96 11.74
N ILE A 199 8.04 -18.23 11.96
CA ILE A 199 6.78 -18.84 12.41
C ILE A 199 6.20 -19.73 11.29
N SER A 200 5.34 -20.70 11.67
CA SER A 200 4.67 -21.53 10.68
C SER A 200 3.55 -20.78 9.95
N GLU A 201 3.26 -21.19 8.70
CA GLU A 201 2.16 -20.65 7.91
C GLU A 201 0.80 -20.87 8.60
N ALA A 202 0.65 -21.94 9.40
CA ALA A 202 -0.57 -22.19 10.16
C ALA A 202 -0.84 -21.10 11.19
N ILE A 203 0.18 -20.67 11.93
CA ILE A 203 0.08 -19.55 12.90
C ILE A 203 -0.24 -18.24 12.17
N LEU A 204 0.37 -18.01 11.00
CA LEU A 204 0.08 -16.83 10.20
C LEU A 204 -1.39 -16.78 9.76
N VAL A 205 -1.95 -17.91 9.32
CA VAL A 205 -3.37 -18.01 8.93
C VAL A 205 -4.26 -17.72 10.14
N GLU A 206 -3.97 -18.33 11.29
CA GLU A 206 -4.72 -18.10 12.54
C GLU A 206 -4.67 -16.62 12.97
N ALA A 207 -3.51 -15.97 12.83
CA ALA A 207 -3.36 -14.54 13.12
C ALA A 207 -4.23 -13.66 12.19
N VAL A 208 -4.34 -14.01 10.90
CA VAL A 208 -5.21 -13.31 9.95
C VAL A 208 -6.70 -13.52 10.28
N GLU A 209 -7.08 -14.72 10.71
CA GLU A 209 -8.46 -15.03 11.14
C GLU A 209 -8.81 -14.28 12.44
N LEU A 210 -7.89 -14.23 13.40
CA LEU A 210 -8.04 -13.44 14.62
C LEU A 210 -8.23 -11.95 14.30
N ALA A 211 -7.44 -11.41 13.37
CA ALA A 211 -7.56 -10.03 12.91
C ALA A 211 -8.96 -9.73 12.36
N HIS A 212 -9.61 -10.70 11.69
CA HIS A 212 -10.91 -10.50 11.07
C HIS A 212 -12.02 -10.14 12.07
N VAL A 213 -11.95 -10.67 13.28
CA VAL A 213 -12.92 -10.39 14.34
C VAL A 213 -12.88 -8.90 14.73
N GLU A 214 -11.68 -8.36 14.93
CA GLU A 214 -11.51 -6.98 15.36
C GLU A 214 -11.68 -5.98 14.21
N THR A 215 -11.19 -6.30 13.01
CA THR A 215 -11.39 -5.46 11.82
C THR A 215 -12.86 -5.31 11.46
N SER A 216 -13.68 -6.35 11.67
CA SER A 216 -15.13 -6.28 11.46
C SER A 216 -15.80 -5.25 12.39
N LYS A 217 -15.41 -5.18 13.66
CA LYS A 217 -15.91 -4.16 14.60
C LYS A 217 -15.56 -2.74 14.16
N ILE A 218 -14.34 -2.56 13.61
CA ILE A 218 -13.88 -1.27 13.08
C ILE A 218 -14.70 -0.88 11.86
N ILE A 219 -14.97 -1.81 10.95
CA ILE A 219 -15.79 -1.58 9.77
C ILE A 219 -17.21 -1.18 10.17
N ASP A 220 -17.83 -1.90 11.10
CA ASP A 220 -19.17 -1.59 11.60
C ASP A 220 -19.21 -0.20 12.25
N LEU A 221 -18.17 0.19 13.01
CA LEU A 221 -18.02 1.52 13.58
C LEU A 221 -17.97 2.61 12.50
N ILE A 222 -17.20 2.37 11.44
CA ILE A 222 -17.08 3.32 10.31
C ILE A 222 -18.42 3.41 9.56
N GLU A 223 -19.11 2.29 9.34
CA GLU A 223 -20.44 2.28 8.71
C GLU A 223 -21.45 3.09 9.55
N ASP A 224 -21.38 3.03 10.89
CA ASP A 224 -22.22 3.84 11.76
C ASP A 224 -21.90 5.34 11.67
N LEU A 225 -20.62 5.70 11.51
CA LEU A 225 -20.23 7.08 11.23
C LEU A 225 -20.78 7.55 9.88
N VAL A 226 -20.68 6.71 8.84
CA VAL A 226 -21.22 6.99 7.49
C VAL A 226 -22.73 7.20 7.53
N LYS A 227 -23.49 6.41 8.29
CA LYS A 227 -24.95 6.61 8.47
C LYS A 227 -25.30 7.98 9.07
N LYS A 228 -24.43 8.50 9.97
CA LYS A 228 -24.67 9.78 10.65
C LYS A 228 -24.28 11.00 9.82
N VAL A 229 -23.14 10.93 9.12
CA VAL A 229 -22.52 12.11 8.48
C VAL A 229 -22.01 11.87 7.06
N GLY A 230 -22.17 10.68 6.52
CA GLY A 230 -21.69 10.32 5.20
C GLY A 230 -22.31 11.15 4.08
N THR A 231 -21.50 11.48 3.08
CA THR A 231 -21.95 12.19 1.88
C THR A 231 -22.12 11.22 0.71
N LYS A 232 -23.03 11.56 -0.22
CA LYS A 232 -23.25 10.74 -1.41
C LYS A 232 -21.96 10.70 -2.25
N LYS A 233 -21.55 9.49 -2.63
CA LYS A 233 -20.38 9.27 -3.49
C LYS A 233 -20.58 9.86 -4.88
N LEU A 234 -19.51 10.42 -5.44
CA LEU A 234 -19.48 10.85 -6.82
C LEU A 234 -19.64 9.64 -7.76
N VAL A 235 -20.42 9.84 -8.80
CA VAL A 235 -20.57 8.84 -9.86
C VAL A 235 -19.44 9.02 -10.85
N VAL A 236 -18.62 7.97 -11.00
CA VAL A 236 -17.55 7.94 -12.00
C VAL A 236 -18.11 7.35 -13.29
N PRO A 237 -18.08 8.07 -14.41
CA PRO A 237 -18.51 7.53 -15.70
C PRO A 237 -17.69 6.30 -16.09
N LEU A 238 -18.30 5.30 -16.65
CA LEU A 238 -17.60 4.19 -17.28
C LEU A 238 -16.82 4.71 -18.49
N GLU A 239 -15.55 4.32 -18.63
CA GLU A 239 -14.76 4.59 -19.83
C GLU A 239 -15.22 3.66 -20.98
N ASN A 240 -16.31 4.01 -21.67
CA ASN A 240 -16.83 3.23 -22.78
C ASN A 240 -15.78 3.05 -23.88
N THR A 241 -15.00 4.09 -24.18
CA THR A 241 -13.92 4.08 -25.16
C THR A 241 -12.86 3.01 -24.87
N LEU A 242 -12.49 2.80 -23.60
CA LEU A 242 -11.55 1.74 -23.22
C LEU A 242 -12.14 0.34 -23.42
N THR A 243 -13.44 0.16 -23.14
CA THR A 243 -14.13 -1.12 -23.34
C THR A 243 -14.24 -1.43 -24.84
N GLU A 244 -14.55 -0.45 -25.67
CA GLU A 244 -14.59 -0.56 -27.12
C GLU A 244 -13.21 -0.89 -27.69
N ALA A 245 -12.16 -0.19 -27.25
CA ALA A 245 -10.79 -0.47 -27.65
C ALA A 245 -10.35 -1.90 -27.27
N LYS A 246 -10.67 -2.38 -26.05
CA LYS A 246 -10.39 -3.77 -25.64
C LYS A 246 -11.11 -4.77 -26.55
N SER A 247 -12.38 -4.55 -26.87
CA SER A 247 -13.15 -5.43 -27.75
C SER A 247 -12.57 -5.44 -29.18
N LEU A 248 -12.11 -4.31 -29.69
CA LEU A 248 -11.42 -4.21 -30.97
C LEU A 248 -10.14 -5.06 -30.98
N ILE A 249 -9.31 -4.91 -29.95
CA ILE A 249 -8.04 -5.64 -29.84
C ILE A 249 -8.28 -7.14 -29.72
N GLU A 250 -9.22 -7.55 -28.88
CA GLU A 250 -9.56 -8.96 -28.70
C GLU A 250 -10.05 -9.63 -30.00
N LYS A 251 -10.86 -8.91 -30.79
CA LYS A 251 -11.43 -9.45 -32.03
C LYS A 251 -10.44 -9.45 -33.18
N SER A 252 -9.64 -8.40 -33.33
CA SER A 252 -8.88 -8.15 -34.56
C SER A 252 -7.37 -8.34 -34.42
N TYR A 253 -6.81 -8.23 -33.19
CA TYR A 253 -5.35 -8.19 -32.96
C TYR A 253 -4.87 -9.19 -31.90
N LYS A 254 -5.70 -10.17 -31.54
CA LYS A 254 -5.35 -11.17 -30.51
C LYS A 254 -4.08 -11.92 -30.82
N ALA A 255 -3.89 -12.32 -32.08
CA ALA A 255 -2.71 -13.08 -32.51
C ALA A 255 -1.43 -12.25 -32.41
N GLU A 256 -1.49 -10.98 -32.83
CA GLU A 256 -0.33 -10.07 -32.73
C GLU A 256 0.04 -9.77 -31.28
N VAL A 257 -0.96 -9.60 -30.39
CA VAL A 257 -0.69 -9.41 -28.96
C VAL A 257 -0.10 -10.67 -28.33
N GLN A 258 -0.51 -11.87 -28.73
CA GLN A 258 0.09 -13.12 -28.27
C GLN A 258 1.54 -13.24 -28.75
N ALA A 259 1.81 -12.94 -30.03
CA ALA A 259 3.18 -12.94 -30.56
C ALA A 259 4.08 -11.92 -29.84
N LEU A 260 3.54 -10.75 -29.48
CA LEU A 260 4.25 -9.75 -28.71
C LEU A 260 4.63 -10.25 -27.30
N ILE A 261 3.72 -10.99 -26.63
CA ILE A 261 4.02 -11.61 -25.33
C ILE A 261 5.17 -12.61 -25.47
N GLU A 262 5.14 -13.48 -26.50
CA GLU A 262 6.17 -14.49 -26.76
C GLU A 262 7.53 -13.86 -27.09
N ALA A 263 7.56 -12.82 -27.92
CA ALA A 263 8.77 -12.08 -28.26
C ALA A 263 9.42 -11.44 -27.01
N ARG A 264 8.62 -10.84 -26.15
CA ARG A 264 9.11 -10.26 -24.88
C ARG A 264 9.70 -11.29 -23.94
N VAL A 265 9.11 -12.48 -23.87
CA VAL A 265 9.60 -13.59 -23.05
C VAL A 265 10.95 -14.07 -23.53
N ASN A 266 11.08 -14.27 -24.82
CA ASN A 266 12.33 -14.76 -25.46
C ASN A 266 13.37 -13.66 -25.59
N LYS A 267 13.04 -12.39 -25.29
CA LYS A 267 13.87 -11.20 -25.53
C LYS A 267 14.32 -11.06 -26.99
N GLU A 268 13.52 -11.58 -27.89
CA GLU A 268 13.68 -11.45 -29.32
C GLU A 268 13.04 -10.14 -29.74
N GLY A 269 13.73 -9.04 -29.62
CA GLY A 269 13.22 -7.75 -30.06
C GLY A 269 13.92 -6.57 -29.44
N GLY A 270 14.01 -5.48 -30.19
CA GLY A 270 14.68 -4.24 -29.79
C GLY A 270 13.92 -3.36 -28.81
N GLY A 271 12.74 -3.80 -28.32
CA GLY A 271 11.90 -3.05 -27.37
C GLY A 271 10.85 -2.13 -28.01
N ASN A 272 10.80 -2.01 -29.32
CA ASN A 272 9.87 -1.13 -30.04
C ASN A 272 8.60 -1.83 -30.53
N GLU A 273 8.54 -3.16 -30.52
CA GLU A 273 7.44 -3.96 -31.11
C GLU A 273 6.08 -3.57 -30.55
N THR A 274 6.02 -3.22 -29.27
CA THR A 274 4.75 -2.75 -28.66
C THR A 274 4.34 -1.40 -29.21
N ALA A 275 5.29 -0.48 -29.37
CA ALA A 275 5.01 0.84 -29.92
C ALA A 275 4.60 0.76 -31.39
N ASP A 276 5.23 -0.16 -32.16
CA ASP A 276 4.91 -0.41 -33.56
C ASP A 276 3.51 -1.01 -33.71
N LEU A 277 3.15 -2.00 -32.90
CA LEU A 277 1.81 -2.58 -32.88
C LEU A 277 0.76 -1.52 -32.52
N ILE A 278 0.99 -0.72 -31.46
CA ILE A 278 0.07 0.36 -31.04
C ILE A 278 -0.09 1.38 -32.19
N SER A 279 0.99 1.77 -32.86
CA SER A 279 0.95 2.71 -33.97
C SER A 279 0.16 2.15 -35.16
N LYS A 280 0.40 0.87 -35.51
CA LYS A 280 -0.36 0.14 -36.53
C LYS A 280 -1.86 0.15 -36.21
N ILE A 281 -2.25 -0.29 -35.01
CA ILE A 281 -3.67 -0.34 -34.59
C ILE A 281 -4.31 1.05 -34.67
N THR A 282 -3.58 2.09 -34.21
CA THR A 282 -4.08 3.46 -34.22
C THR A 282 -4.36 3.96 -35.65
N GLU A 283 -3.43 3.70 -36.59
CA GLU A 283 -3.58 4.10 -37.99
C GLU A 283 -4.69 3.35 -38.71
N GLU A 284 -4.75 2.01 -38.52
CA GLU A 284 -5.78 1.18 -39.13
C GLU A 284 -7.19 1.54 -38.63
N ASN A 285 -7.31 1.75 -37.30
CA ASN A 285 -8.60 2.18 -36.72
C ASN A 285 -9.04 3.56 -37.23
N LYS A 286 -8.10 4.51 -37.35
CA LYS A 286 -8.39 5.84 -37.87
C LYS A 286 -8.78 5.81 -39.34
N LYS A 287 -8.23 4.91 -40.16
CA LYS A 287 -8.62 4.71 -41.57
C LYS A 287 -9.99 4.08 -41.68
N ALA A 288 -10.32 3.11 -40.82
CA ALA A 288 -11.62 2.42 -40.85
C ALA A 288 -12.76 3.28 -40.27
N ASN A 289 -12.45 4.10 -39.26
CA ASN A 289 -13.40 4.95 -38.54
C ASN A 289 -12.82 6.35 -38.35
N PRO A 290 -12.95 7.26 -39.34
CA PRO A 290 -12.37 8.62 -39.29
C PRO A 290 -12.82 9.44 -38.06
N ASP A 291 -14.05 9.22 -37.60
CA ASP A 291 -14.68 9.92 -36.48
C ASP A 291 -14.49 9.19 -35.14
N THR A 292 -13.55 8.22 -35.06
CA THR A 292 -13.32 7.45 -33.84
C THR A 292 -12.77 8.32 -32.71
N GLU A 293 -13.29 8.11 -31.49
CA GLU A 293 -12.77 8.70 -30.25
C GLU A 293 -11.59 7.89 -29.67
N LEU A 294 -11.19 6.77 -30.32
CA LEU A 294 -10.09 5.93 -29.84
C LEU A 294 -8.75 6.56 -30.22
N ASP A 295 -8.19 7.30 -29.29
CA ASP A 295 -6.85 7.88 -29.41
C ASP A 295 -5.74 6.84 -29.12
N LYS A 296 -4.50 7.19 -29.45
CA LYS A 296 -3.32 6.34 -29.22
C LYS A 296 -3.16 5.93 -27.76
N LYS A 297 -3.50 6.81 -26.80
CA LYS A 297 -3.40 6.57 -25.36
C LYS A 297 -4.41 5.50 -24.91
N THR A 298 -5.65 5.58 -25.38
CA THR A 298 -6.70 4.59 -25.10
C THR A 298 -6.34 3.22 -25.69
N ILE A 299 -5.81 3.19 -26.92
CA ILE A 299 -5.32 1.95 -27.57
C ILE A 299 -4.15 1.35 -26.79
N THR A 300 -3.18 2.15 -26.36
CA THR A 300 -2.05 1.69 -25.53
C THR A 300 -2.55 0.98 -24.28
N ARG A 301 -3.42 1.63 -23.51
CA ARG A 301 -4.02 1.06 -22.29
C ARG A 301 -4.80 -0.24 -22.58
N ALA A 302 -5.53 -0.27 -23.67
CA ALA A 302 -6.31 -1.43 -24.06
C ALA A 302 -5.42 -2.63 -24.45
N VAL A 303 -4.32 -2.41 -25.17
CA VAL A 303 -3.31 -3.44 -25.48
C VAL A 303 -2.70 -3.98 -24.19
N GLU A 304 -2.27 -3.12 -23.28
CA GLU A 304 -1.68 -3.54 -22.00
C GLU A 304 -2.67 -4.37 -21.16
N TYR A 305 -3.90 -3.91 -21.00
CA TYR A 305 -4.91 -4.66 -20.25
C TYR A 305 -5.22 -6.01 -20.90
N PHE A 306 -5.29 -6.06 -22.23
CA PHE A 306 -5.52 -7.31 -22.92
C PHE A 306 -4.35 -8.28 -22.80
N MET A 307 -3.11 -7.78 -22.82
CA MET A 307 -1.92 -8.59 -22.52
C MET A 307 -2.00 -9.19 -21.11
N PHE A 308 -2.37 -8.39 -20.09
CA PHE A 308 -2.54 -8.89 -18.73
C PHE A 308 -3.64 -9.95 -18.64
N ASP A 309 -4.77 -9.76 -19.31
CA ASP A 309 -5.86 -10.73 -19.32
C ASP A 309 -5.43 -12.07 -19.95
N LEU A 310 -4.67 -12.05 -21.05
CA LEU A 310 -4.11 -13.25 -21.68
C LEU A 310 -3.11 -13.97 -20.77
N ILE A 311 -2.15 -13.24 -20.19
CA ILE A 311 -1.16 -13.79 -19.27
C ILE A 311 -1.85 -14.40 -18.05
N LYS A 312 -2.84 -13.71 -17.48
CA LYS A 312 -3.61 -14.20 -16.34
C LYS A 312 -4.37 -15.47 -16.67
N ALA A 313 -5.00 -15.53 -17.84
CA ALA A 313 -5.71 -16.73 -18.32
C ALA A 313 -4.77 -17.92 -18.47
N ASP A 314 -3.57 -17.73 -19.01
CA ASP A 314 -2.56 -18.79 -19.18
C ASP A 314 -2.00 -19.25 -17.82
N VAL A 315 -1.71 -18.34 -16.89
CA VAL A 315 -1.22 -18.69 -15.56
C VAL A 315 -2.27 -19.47 -14.76
N ILE A 316 -3.50 -18.98 -14.71
CA ILE A 316 -4.57 -19.60 -13.91
C ILE A 316 -5.08 -20.89 -14.57
N GLY A 317 -5.41 -20.83 -15.86
CA GLY A 317 -6.06 -21.93 -16.58
C GLY A 317 -5.09 -23.04 -16.99
N LYS A 318 -3.93 -22.66 -17.54
CA LYS A 318 -2.94 -23.61 -18.08
C LYS A 318 -1.78 -23.90 -17.14
N LYS A 319 -1.70 -23.25 -15.97
CA LYS A 319 -0.56 -23.32 -15.04
C LYS A 319 0.78 -23.04 -15.74
N LYS A 320 0.75 -22.20 -16.79
CA LYS A 320 1.91 -21.83 -17.61
C LYS A 320 2.35 -20.43 -17.24
N ARG A 321 3.57 -20.28 -16.76
CA ARG A 321 4.20 -18.96 -16.55
C ARG A 321 4.69 -18.42 -17.88
N VAL A 322 4.73 -17.09 -17.99
CA VAL A 322 5.12 -16.38 -19.22
C VAL A 322 6.52 -16.82 -19.71
N ASP A 323 7.46 -17.02 -18.78
CA ASP A 323 8.84 -17.40 -19.07
C ASP A 323 9.08 -18.94 -19.12
N GLY A 324 8.01 -19.72 -19.17
CA GLY A 324 8.06 -21.18 -19.32
C GLY A 324 8.45 -21.96 -18.07
N ARG A 325 8.79 -21.28 -16.95
CA ARG A 325 9.10 -21.95 -15.68
C ARG A 325 7.86 -22.62 -15.06
N LYS A 326 8.09 -23.64 -14.23
CA LYS A 326 7.05 -24.22 -13.36
C LYS A 326 6.56 -23.20 -12.34
N MET A 327 5.36 -23.44 -11.75
CA MET A 327 4.75 -22.51 -10.81
C MET A 327 5.60 -22.27 -9.55
N ASP A 328 6.31 -23.26 -9.09
CA ASP A 328 7.19 -23.30 -7.92
C ASP A 328 8.67 -23.04 -8.23
N GLN A 329 9.03 -22.93 -9.51
CA GLN A 329 10.44 -22.78 -9.93
C GLN A 329 10.92 -21.35 -9.76
N VAL A 330 12.00 -21.16 -8.99
CA VAL A 330 12.75 -19.89 -8.88
C VAL A 330 13.67 -19.74 -10.09
N ARG A 331 13.95 -18.49 -10.51
CA ARG A 331 15.01 -18.21 -11.50
C ARG A 331 16.36 -18.64 -10.95
N GLU A 332 17.27 -18.99 -11.84
CA GLU A 332 18.65 -19.33 -11.46
C GLU A 332 19.26 -18.22 -10.60
N ILE A 333 19.85 -18.62 -9.48
CA ILE A 333 20.52 -17.73 -8.53
C ILE A 333 22.02 -17.97 -8.61
N VAL A 334 22.79 -16.90 -8.82
CA VAL A 334 24.25 -16.90 -8.76
C VAL A 334 24.67 -15.89 -7.70
N THR A 335 25.60 -16.28 -6.84
CA THR A 335 26.17 -15.42 -5.80
C THR A 335 27.70 -15.50 -5.83
N GLU A 336 28.34 -14.35 -5.69
CA GLU A 336 29.78 -14.21 -5.63
C GLU A 336 30.16 -13.17 -4.59
N VAL A 337 31.24 -13.40 -3.83
CA VAL A 337 31.73 -12.47 -2.82
C VAL A 337 33.17 -12.04 -3.11
N GLY A 338 33.59 -10.90 -2.60
CA GLY A 338 34.98 -10.44 -2.72
C GLY A 338 35.35 -9.89 -4.10
N LEU A 339 34.39 -9.39 -4.88
CA LEU A 339 34.66 -8.84 -6.22
C LEU A 339 35.54 -7.59 -6.19
N LEU A 340 35.40 -6.74 -5.16
CA LEU A 340 36.09 -5.47 -5.07
C LEU A 340 37.21 -5.55 -4.02
N PRO A 341 38.47 -5.29 -4.41
CA PRO A 341 39.64 -5.60 -3.54
C PRO A 341 39.88 -4.57 -2.43
N ARG A 342 39.25 -3.37 -2.49
CA ARG A 342 39.53 -2.28 -1.56
C ARG A 342 38.37 -1.96 -0.61
N THR A 343 37.23 -2.62 -0.77
CA THR A 343 36.06 -2.46 0.10
C THR A 343 36.17 -3.36 1.31
N HIS A 344 35.43 -3.08 2.39
CA HIS A 344 35.38 -3.96 3.56
C HIS A 344 34.62 -5.26 3.28
N GLY A 345 33.71 -5.23 2.30
CA GLY A 345 33.03 -6.38 1.74
C GLY A 345 32.33 -6.02 0.44
N SER A 346 32.23 -6.99 -0.46
CA SER A 346 31.43 -6.86 -1.66
C SER A 346 30.81 -8.20 -2.02
N ALA A 347 29.59 -8.18 -2.52
CA ALA A 347 28.87 -9.37 -2.98
C ALA A 347 28.04 -9.06 -4.22
N LEU A 348 28.06 -9.94 -5.18
CA LEU A 348 27.12 -9.97 -6.30
C LEU A 348 26.04 -10.99 -6.01
N PHE A 349 24.80 -10.56 -6.12
CA PHE A 349 23.62 -11.42 -6.17
C PHE A 349 22.96 -11.30 -7.53
N GLN A 350 22.77 -12.41 -8.20
CA GLN A 350 22.09 -12.45 -9.48
C GLN A 350 20.92 -13.44 -9.44
N ARG A 351 19.76 -13.03 -9.93
CA ARG A 351 18.58 -13.86 -10.12
C ARG A 351 18.07 -13.73 -11.56
N GLY A 352 18.37 -14.73 -12.37
CA GLY A 352 18.18 -14.66 -13.82
C GLY A 352 19.08 -13.57 -14.40
N ILE A 353 18.52 -12.49 -14.92
CA ILE A 353 19.26 -11.34 -15.47
C ILE A 353 19.33 -10.13 -14.55
N THR A 354 18.61 -10.17 -13.45
CA THR A 354 18.63 -9.08 -12.46
C THR A 354 19.82 -9.26 -11.55
N GLN A 355 20.64 -8.23 -11.42
CA GLN A 355 21.84 -8.23 -10.59
C GLN A 355 21.76 -7.13 -9.55
N ALA A 356 22.32 -7.41 -8.37
CA ALA A 356 22.57 -6.45 -7.30
C ALA A 356 24.04 -6.60 -6.84
N LEU A 357 24.80 -5.51 -6.91
CA LEU A 357 26.13 -5.43 -6.33
C LEU A 357 26.03 -4.72 -4.98
N SER A 358 26.23 -5.46 -3.90
CA SER A 358 26.25 -4.93 -2.54
C SER A 358 27.67 -4.63 -2.09
N ILE A 359 27.88 -3.45 -1.53
CA ILE A 359 29.20 -3.01 -1.03
C ILE A 359 29.04 -2.65 0.45
N VAL A 360 29.87 -3.22 1.30
CA VAL A 360 29.82 -3.03 2.75
C VAL A 360 30.99 -2.18 3.22
N THR A 361 30.69 -1.20 4.07
CA THR A 361 31.69 -0.43 4.83
C THR A 361 31.43 -0.61 6.31
N LEU A 362 32.44 -1.04 7.06
CA LEU A 362 32.38 -1.20 8.51
C LEU A 362 32.81 0.11 9.18
N GLY A 363 31.97 0.62 10.08
CA GLY A 363 32.24 1.79 10.89
C GLY A 363 32.43 1.44 12.37
N SER A 364 32.88 2.41 13.18
CA SER A 364 32.91 2.24 14.64
C SER A 364 31.50 2.38 15.23
N PRO A 365 31.21 1.80 16.41
CA PRO A 365 29.91 1.95 17.07
C PRO A 365 29.47 3.41 17.29
N ARG A 366 30.40 4.35 17.33
CA ARG A 366 30.10 5.79 17.46
C ARG A 366 29.48 6.41 16.20
N MET A 367 29.48 5.67 15.08
CA MET A 367 28.92 6.09 13.80
C MET A 367 27.49 5.56 13.59
N GLU A 368 26.89 4.95 14.61
CA GLU A 368 25.49 4.53 14.55
C GLU A 368 24.57 5.74 14.28
N GLN A 369 23.51 5.50 13.52
CA GLN A 369 22.51 6.50 13.24
C GLN A 369 21.57 6.65 14.42
N LEU A 370 21.49 7.86 14.97
CA LEU A 370 20.49 8.20 15.98
C LEU A 370 19.20 8.66 15.28
N ILE A 371 18.09 8.01 15.62
CA ILE A 371 16.75 8.33 15.13
C ILE A 371 15.95 8.89 16.30
N GLU A 372 15.47 10.13 16.14
CA GLU A 372 14.57 10.79 17.10
C GLU A 372 13.15 10.73 16.54
N SER A 373 12.23 10.07 17.25
CA SER A 373 10.81 9.98 16.93
C SER A 373 9.94 10.50 18.08
N ALA A 374 8.63 10.57 17.87
CA ALA A 374 7.68 10.90 18.93
C ALA A 374 7.69 9.84 20.06
N GLU A 375 7.97 8.58 19.73
CA GLU A 375 8.00 7.47 20.68
C GLU A 375 9.31 7.40 21.45
N GLY A 376 10.43 7.88 20.87
CA GLY A 376 11.71 7.78 21.56
C GLY A 376 12.92 8.13 20.72
N GLU A 377 14.06 7.75 21.27
CA GLU A 377 15.35 7.73 20.60
C GLU A 377 15.77 6.28 20.36
N GLU A 378 16.13 5.96 19.15
CA GLU A 378 16.61 4.65 18.74
C GLU A 378 17.94 4.80 17.98
N SER A 379 18.83 3.84 18.08
CA SER A 379 20.04 3.79 17.28
C SER A 379 20.02 2.63 16.31
N LYS A 380 20.35 2.89 15.04
CA LYS A 380 20.51 1.88 14.01
C LYS A 380 21.98 1.72 13.62
N ARG A 381 22.48 0.49 13.68
CA ARG A 381 23.86 0.11 13.30
C ARG A 381 23.96 -0.39 11.87
N TYR A 382 22.88 -0.81 11.29
CA TYR A 382 22.80 -1.21 9.89
C TYR A 382 22.05 -0.14 9.12
N ILE A 383 22.70 0.41 8.08
CA ILE A 383 22.15 1.45 7.22
C ILE A 383 22.31 0.95 5.78
N HIS A 384 21.22 0.92 5.03
CA HIS A 384 21.19 0.50 3.62
C HIS A 384 20.61 1.59 2.75
#